data_b9ed5a07cee0c223cc80ef26f4995c1a
#
_entry.id   b9ed5a07cee0c223cc80ef26f4995c1a
#
_cell.length_a   1.000
_cell.length_b   1.000
_cell.length_c   1.000
_cell.angle_alpha   90.00
_cell.angle_beta   90.00
_cell.angle_gamma   90.00
#
_symmetry.space_group_name_H-M   'P 1'
#
loop_
_entity.id
_entity.type
_entity.pdbx_description
1 polymer ?
#
loop_
_entity_poly.entity_id
_entity_poly.type
_entity_poly.pdbx_seq_one_letter_code
_entity_poly.pdbx_strand_id
1 'polypeptide(L)'
;MKMKNLLVILFTVFYTVITAQNIQPSMMVLPYTKTGESALNLYEDKKEYRAIIAGIEQAIIDRGGELIDLERTIQNAREQMTREGNKYKGVQDAINQNASAEITVEAEITLHVTDKGYIQFGIRLKAVETSTGTIVYPGEYFASPNFPPSTNFQTVATNLLTYDKGKGVYIDIFMNGMQAGFTKMVEEGKPISVIILTDDNSAFLLSDDADDDFNLISDKIDEWVSANAHKGVFRVESSSDNRLEMTIKIPLRDANNQPFSTKKFEKNLRRGILKICKAASLSVGSGASPNGGSMQPNIDKGTIMLTMPDYKD
;
A
#
# COMPACT_ATOMS: atom_id res chain seq x y z
N MET A 1 10.47 -51.44 5.66
CA MET A 1 9.74 -50.33 4.98
C MET A 1 10.01 -50.45 3.49
N LYS A 2 9.00 -50.68 2.65
CA LYS A 2 9.21 -50.98 1.23
C LYS A 2 9.68 -49.73 0.49
N MET A 3 10.73 -49.86 -0.32
CA MET A 3 11.40 -48.79 -1.09
C MET A 3 10.41 -47.86 -1.85
N LYS A 4 9.21 -48.33 -2.24
CA LYS A 4 8.14 -47.53 -2.85
C LYS A 4 7.61 -46.41 -1.94
N ASN A 5 7.52 -46.62 -0.62
CA ASN A 5 7.00 -45.62 0.31
C ASN A 5 8.03 -44.51 0.59
N LEU A 6 9.34 -44.85 0.49
CA LEU A 6 10.42 -43.88 0.62
C LEU A 6 10.44 -42.90 -0.58
N LEU A 7 10.16 -43.39 -1.78
CA LEU A 7 10.14 -42.58 -3.01
C LEU A 7 8.96 -41.59 -3.01
N VAL A 8 7.79 -42.01 -2.49
CA VAL A 8 6.61 -41.11 -2.39
C VAL A 8 6.84 -40.00 -1.37
N ILE A 9 7.49 -40.32 -0.24
CA ILE A 9 7.82 -39.29 0.78
C ILE A 9 8.86 -38.30 0.22
N LEU A 10 9.86 -38.78 -0.53
CA LEU A 10 10.85 -37.90 -1.16
C LEU A 10 10.21 -36.98 -2.22
N PHE A 11 9.26 -37.49 -3.00
CA PHE A 11 8.54 -36.66 -3.99
C PHE A 11 7.60 -35.63 -3.35
N THR A 12 6.92 -35.96 -2.25
CA THR A 12 6.08 -34.99 -1.53
C THR A 12 6.90 -33.90 -0.87
N VAL A 13 8.07 -34.21 -0.32
CA VAL A 13 8.96 -33.19 0.26
C VAL A 13 9.54 -32.27 -0.84
N PHE A 14 9.87 -32.81 -2.02
CA PHE A 14 10.32 -32.01 -3.17
C PHE A 14 9.22 -31.09 -3.73
N TYR A 15 7.95 -31.53 -3.74
CA TYR A 15 6.85 -30.69 -4.21
C TYR A 15 6.54 -29.51 -3.28
N THR A 16 6.74 -29.66 -1.98
CA THR A 16 6.52 -28.58 -1.01
C THR A 16 7.64 -27.52 -1.02
N VAL A 17 8.83 -27.85 -1.49
CA VAL A 17 9.95 -26.91 -1.61
C VAL A 17 9.84 -26.03 -2.88
N ILE A 18 9.14 -26.50 -3.92
CA ILE A 18 9.04 -25.77 -5.21
C ILE A 18 8.01 -24.64 -5.15
N THR A 19 7.12 -24.58 -4.15
CA THR A 19 6.08 -23.56 -4.07
C THR A 19 6.44 -22.32 -3.26
N ALA A 20 7.61 -22.27 -2.64
CA ALA A 20 8.15 -21.02 -2.09
C ALA A 20 8.85 -20.22 -3.20
N GLN A 21 8.15 -19.88 -4.29
CA GLN A 21 8.60 -18.80 -5.14
C GLN A 21 8.65 -17.57 -4.24
N ASN A 22 9.85 -17.03 -4.02
CA ASN A 22 10.03 -15.71 -3.40
C ASN A 22 9.21 -14.73 -4.24
N ILE A 23 8.02 -14.40 -3.77
CA ILE A 23 7.16 -13.42 -4.42
C ILE A 23 7.87 -12.09 -4.27
N GLN A 24 8.44 -11.62 -5.37
CA GLN A 24 9.10 -10.33 -5.40
C GLN A 24 8.05 -9.24 -5.63
N PRO A 25 8.03 -8.17 -4.81
CA PRO A 25 7.12 -7.07 -5.05
C PRO A 25 7.60 -6.22 -6.24
N SER A 26 6.65 -5.66 -6.98
CA SER A 26 6.93 -4.56 -7.89
C SER A 26 7.20 -3.28 -7.09
N MET A 27 8.23 -2.52 -7.46
CA MET A 27 8.70 -1.34 -6.73
C MET A 27 8.69 -0.09 -7.61
N MET A 28 8.52 1.08 -7.00
CA MET A 28 8.71 2.39 -7.64
C MET A 28 9.53 3.27 -6.69
N VAL A 29 10.58 3.92 -7.21
CA VAL A 29 11.43 4.80 -6.40
C VAL A 29 10.91 6.23 -6.49
N LEU A 30 10.66 6.86 -5.34
CA LEU A 30 10.22 8.25 -5.22
C LEU A 30 11.16 9.03 -4.30
N PRO A 31 11.39 10.33 -4.55
CA PRO A 31 11.99 11.19 -3.55
C PRO A 31 11.12 11.23 -2.29
N TYR A 32 11.73 11.08 -1.11
CA TYR A 32 11.05 11.35 0.15
C TYR A 32 10.69 12.83 0.26
N THR A 33 9.51 13.13 0.76
CA THR A 33 9.00 14.50 0.94
C THR A 33 8.66 14.78 2.39
N LYS A 34 8.96 16.00 2.82
CA LYS A 34 8.44 16.57 4.07
C LYS A 34 7.02 17.09 3.85
N THR A 35 6.34 17.39 4.96
CA THR A 35 5.01 18.02 4.90
C THR A 35 5.04 19.31 4.05
N GLY A 36 4.20 19.37 3.04
CA GLY A 36 4.11 20.51 2.11
C GLY A 36 5.01 20.43 0.88
N GLU A 37 5.88 19.43 0.78
CA GLU A 37 6.69 19.17 -0.42
C GLU A 37 5.99 18.16 -1.35
N SER A 38 6.30 18.26 -2.64
CA SER A 38 5.84 17.30 -3.66
C SER A 38 7.02 16.47 -4.16
N ALA A 39 6.89 15.14 -4.13
CA ALA A 39 7.89 14.23 -4.70
C ALA A 39 8.12 14.50 -6.19
N LEU A 40 7.03 14.82 -6.90
CA LEU A 40 7.09 15.17 -8.30
C LEU A 40 7.92 16.43 -8.55
N ASN A 41 7.69 17.50 -7.78
CA ASN A 41 8.46 18.73 -7.92
C ASN A 41 9.94 18.51 -7.60
N LEU A 42 10.26 17.73 -6.56
CA LEU A 42 11.65 17.39 -6.24
C LEU A 42 12.31 16.61 -7.38
N TYR A 43 11.58 15.68 -8.00
CA TYR A 43 12.08 14.90 -9.12
C TYR A 43 12.26 15.74 -10.39
N GLU A 44 11.31 16.62 -10.71
CA GLU A 44 11.33 17.40 -11.96
C GLU A 44 12.26 18.61 -11.90
N ASP A 45 12.29 19.32 -10.76
CA ASP A 45 13.01 20.59 -10.65
C ASP A 45 14.49 20.41 -10.31
N LYS A 46 14.87 19.27 -9.68
CA LYS A 46 16.24 19.04 -9.19
C LYS A 46 16.93 17.92 -9.99
N LYS A 47 17.82 18.32 -10.90
CA LYS A 47 18.61 17.38 -11.73
C LYS A 47 19.42 16.38 -10.90
N GLU A 48 19.94 16.83 -9.76
CA GLU A 48 20.71 16.00 -8.84
C GLU A 48 19.87 14.86 -8.27
N TYR A 49 18.62 15.17 -7.89
CA TYR A 49 17.67 14.16 -7.39
C TYR A 49 17.34 13.13 -8.46
N ARG A 50 17.06 13.55 -9.69
CA ARG A 50 16.82 12.60 -10.81
C ARG A 50 18.02 11.69 -11.04
N ALA A 51 19.23 12.25 -11.04
CA ALA A 51 20.44 11.47 -11.24
C ALA A 51 20.67 10.45 -10.10
N ILE A 52 20.42 10.86 -8.85
CA ILE A 52 20.53 9.96 -7.69
C ILE A 52 19.45 8.88 -7.74
N ILE A 53 18.20 9.22 -8.04
CA ILE A 53 17.12 8.24 -8.21
C ILE A 53 17.47 7.22 -9.29
N ALA A 54 17.95 7.66 -10.45
CA ALA A 54 18.38 6.75 -11.53
C ALA A 54 19.52 5.82 -11.06
N GLY A 55 20.43 6.29 -10.18
CA GLY A 55 21.46 5.46 -9.57
C GLY A 55 20.90 4.43 -8.59
N ILE A 56 19.86 4.78 -7.84
CA ILE A 56 19.14 3.86 -6.95
C ILE A 56 18.41 2.80 -7.77
N GLU A 57 17.68 3.20 -8.79
CA GLU A 57 16.96 2.31 -9.70
C GLU A 57 17.90 1.29 -10.34
N GLN A 58 19.04 1.76 -10.86
CA GLN A 58 20.07 0.87 -11.42
C GLN A 58 20.58 -0.15 -10.39
N ALA A 59 20.86 0.29 -9.16
CA ALA A 59 21.33 -0.61 -8.11
C ALA A 59 20.29 -1.67 -7.73
N ILE A 60 19.00 -1.35 -7.76
CA ILE A 60 17.89 -2.28 -7.52
C ILE A 60 17.77 -3.27 -8.70
N ILE A 61 17.82 -2.78 -9.94
CA ILE A 61 17.74 -3.63 -11.16
C ILE A 61 18.89 -4.63 -11.19
N ASP A 62 20.11 -4.20 -10.86
CA ASP A 62 21.30 -5.06 -10.84
C ASP A 62 21.18 -6.21 -9.81
N ARG A 63 20.24 -6.10 -8.84
CA ARG A 63 19.88 -7.16 -7.87
C ARG A 63 18.62 -7.94 -8.28
N GLY A 64 18.15 -7.73 -9.51
CA GLY A 64 16.98 -8.41 -10.03
C GLY A 64 15.64 -7.85 -9.51
N GLY A 65 15.64 -6.63 -8.93
CA GLY A 65 14.40 -5.97 -8.49
C GLY A 65 13.50 -5.61 -9.67
N GLU A 66 12.19 -5.80 -9.52
CA GLU A 66 11.18 -5.39 -10.50
C GLU A 66 10.80 -3.93 -10.25
N LEU A 67 11.18 -3.04 -11.18
CA LEU A 67 10.90 -1.61 -11.07
C LEU A 67 9.82 -1.15 -12.06
N ILE A 68 8.96 -0.27 -11.55
CA ILE A 68 8.03 0.51 -12.36
C ILE A 68 8.66 1.87 -12.58
N ASP A 69 8.79 2.24 -13.84
CA ASP A 69 9.38 3.49 -14.30
C ASP A 69 8.54 4.68 -13.81
N LEU A 70 9.15 5.53 -12.98
CA LEU A 70 8.51 6.72 -12.42
C LEU A 70 8.18 7.73 -13.52
N GLU A 71 9.07 7.97 -14.49
CA GLU A 71 8.86 8.97 -15.54
C GLU A 71 7.67 8.60 -16.43
N ARG A 72 7.57 7.33 -16.80
CA ARG A 72 6.43 6.79 -17.54
C ARG A 72 5.14 6.87 -16.72
N THR A 73 5.21 6.61 -15.40
CA THR A 73 4.06 6.72 -14.50
C THR A 73 3.55 8.16 -14.42
N ILE A 74 4.46 9.14 -14.35
CA ILE A 74 4.12 10.58 -14.39
C ILE A 74 3.43 10.95 -15.71
N GLN A 75 3.97 10.51 -16.85
CA GLN A 75 3.38 10.76 -18.16
C GLN A 75 1.96 10.20 -18.25
N ASN A 76 1.77 8.93 -17.85
CA ASN A 76 0.46 8.28 -17.84
C ASN A 76 -0.54 9.02 -16.93
N ALA A 77 -0.10 9.46 -15.74
CA ALA A 77 -0.94 10.23 -14.81
C ALA A 77 -1.40 11.57 -15.43
N ARG A 78 -0.51 12.28 -16.11
CA ARG A 78 -0.84 13.54 -16.83
C ARG A 78 -1.84 13.33 -17.97
N GLU A 79 -1.64 12.26 -18.75
CA GLU A 79 -2.59 11.90 -19.81
C GLU A 79 -3.97 11.56 -19.25
N GLN A 80 -4.03 10.82 -18.15
CA GLN A 80 -5.30 10.50 -17.48
C GLN A 80 -6.00 11.75 -16.94
N MET A 81 -5.26 12.65 -16.31
CA MET A 81 -5.83 13.93 -15.85
C MET A 81 -6.41 14.74 -17.00
N THR A 82 -5.77 14.73 -18.17
CA THR A 82 -6.27 15.40 -19.37
C THR A 82 -7.58 14.76 -19.88
N ARG A 83 -7.71 13.44 -19.78
CA ARG A 83 -8.91 12.71 -20.23
C ARG A 83 -10.07 12.75 -19.23
N GLU A 84 -9.78 12.65 -17.94
CA GLU A 84 -10.77 12.46 -16.87
C GLU A 84 -11.07 13.74 -16.07
N GLY A 85 -10.43 14.86 -16.42
CA GLY A 85 -10.68 16.18 -15.80
C GLY A 85 -10.47 16.20 -14.30
N ASN A 86 -11.45 16.73 -13.55
CA ASN A 86 -11.35 16.99 -12.11
C ASN A 86 -11.40 15.76 -11.19
N LYS A 87 -11.25 14.54 -11.71
CA LYS A 87 -11.27 13.32 -10.89
C LYS A 87 -10.09 13.24 -9.92
N TYR A 88 -8.96 13.83 -10.27
CA TYR A 88 -7.74 13.83 -9.46
C TYR A 88 -7.46 15.23 -8.91
N LYS A 89 -6.98 15.32 -7.66
CA LYS A 89 -6.56 16.57 -7.02
C LYS A 89 -5.23 17.11 -7.57
N GLY A 90 -4.53 16.30 -8.37
CA GLY A 90 -3.27 16.65 -9.01
C GLY A 90 -2.52 15.42 -9.53
N VAL A 91 -1.38 15.64 -10.19
CA VAL A 91 -0.58 14.55 -10.78
C VAL A 91 -0.10 13.56 -9.71
N GLN A 92 0.29 14.05 -8.53
CA GLN A 92 0.71 13.18 -7.42
C GLN A 92 -0.44 12.26 -6.95
N ASP A 93 -1.66 12.77 -6.88
CA ASP A 93 -2.85 11.98 -6.54
C ASP A 93 -3.13 10.93 -7.63
N ALA A 94 -3.02 11.31 -8.90
CA ALA A 94 -3.16 10.39 -10.02
C ALA A 94 -2.08 9.28 -10.01
N ILE A 95 -0.84 9.62 -9.66
CA ILE A 95 0.24 8.64 -9.49
C ILE A 95 -0.12 7.66 -8.37
N ASN A 96 -0.51 8.17 -7.19
CA ASN A 96 -0.83 7.33 -6.03
C ASN A 96 -2.02 6.39 -6.28
N GLN A 97 -3.02 6.86 -7.04
CA GLN A 97 -4.21 6.05 -7.35
C GLN A 97 -3.98 5.02 -8.47
N ASN A 98 -3.03 5.27 -9.37
CA ASN A 98 -2.77 4.42 -10.54
C ASN A 98 -1.41 3.71 -10.48
N ALA A 99 -0.61 3.94 -9.44
CA ALA A 99 0.64 3.23 -9.25
C ALA A 99 0.36 1.72 -9.13
N SER A 100 0.92 0.96 -10.07
CA SER A 100 0.86 -0.51 -10.03
C SER A 100 1.93 -1.11 -9.12
N ALA A 101 2.81 -0.30 -8.55
CA ALA A 101 3.83 -0.72 -7.60
C ALA A 101 3.19 -1.19 -6.27
N GLU A 102 3.61 -2.35 -5.79
CA GLU A 102 3.22 -2.84 -4.46
C GLU A 102 4.00 -2.11 -3.36
N ILE A 103 5.25 -1.76 -3.65
CA ILE A 103 6.15 -1.07 -2.73
C ILE A 103 6.62 0.26 -3.34
N THR A 104 6.46 1.33 -2.59
CA THR A 104 7.12 2.61 -2.85
C THR A 104 8.43 2.66 -2.07
N VAL A 105 9.54 2.85 -2.77
CA VAL A 105 10.85 3.10 -2.16
C VAL A 105 11.02 4.61 -2.03
N GLU A 106 10.82 5.12 -0.82
CA GLU A 106 11.05 6.53 -0.51
C GLU A 106 12.55 6.77 -0.32
N ALA A 107 13.16 7.54 -1.23
CA ALA A 107 14.56 7.91 -1.17
C ALA A 107 14.74 9.27 -0.48
N GLU A 108 15.15 9.27 0.78
CA GLU A 108 15.57 10.48 1.48
C GLU A 108 16.99 10.83 1.07
N ILE A 109 17.14 11.94 0.36
CA ILE A 109 18.39 12.42 -0.20
C ILE A 109 18.79 13.72 0.53
N THR A 110 19.97 13.76 1.11
CA THR A 110 20.55 14.95 1.71
C THR A 110 21.79 15.36 0.92
N LEU A 111 21.84 16.63 0.49
CA LEU A 111 23.00 17.21 -0.20
C LEU A 111 23.62 18.26 0.71
N HIS A 112 24.90 18.14 0.95
CA HIS A 112 25.71 19.10 1.69
C HIS A 112 26.88 19.57 0.84
N VAL A 113 27.03 20.88 0.68
CA VAL A 113 28.17 21.49 0.00
C VAL A 113 29.09 22.05 1.07
N THR A 114 30.33 21.55 1.08
CA THR A 114 31.37 22.03 2.01
C THR A 114 31.89 23.42 1.61
N ASP A 115 32.54 24.14 2.52
CA ASP A 115 33.16 25.46 2.26
C ASP A 115 34.17 25.44 1.11
N LYS A 116 34.74 24.28 0.78
CA LYS A 116 35.68 24.09 -0.34
C LYS A 116 34.98 23.68 -1.65
N GLY A 117 33.62 23.70 -1.68
CA GLY A 117 32.84 23.33 -2.85
C GLY A 117 32.70 21.82 -3.09
N TYR A 118 33.22 20.97 -2.22
CA TYR A 118 32.96 19.53 -2.33
C TYR A 118 31.53 19.20 -1.95
N ILE A 119 31.00 18.18 -2.59
CA ILE A 119 29.65 17.70 -2.35
C ILE A 119 29.69 16.39 -1.55
N GLN A 120 28.95 16.35 -0.46
CA GLN A 120 28.64 15.14 0.27
C GLN A 120 27.14 14.89 0.18
N PHE A 121 26.73 13.66 -0.04
CA PHE A 121 25.32 13.33 0.05
C PHE A 121 25.09 12.08 0.89
N GLY A 122 23.89 12.02 1.45
CA GLY A 122 23.41 10.86 2.16
C GLY A 122 22.16 10.33 1.53
N ILE A 123 21.97 9.02 1.63
CA ILE A 123 20.79 8.31 1.14
C ILE A 123 20.24 7.45 2.28
N ARG A 124 18.92 7.50 2.47
CA ARG A 124 18.17 6.49 3.21
C ARG A 124 17.04 5.99 2.31
N LEU A 125 16.98 4.68 2.10
CA LEU A 125 15.91 4.03 1.36
C LEU A 125 14.93 3.43 2.36
N LYS A 126 13.68 3.85 2.29
CA LYS A 126 12.58 3.34 3.11
C LYS A 126 11.56 2.66 2.21
N ALA A 127 11.21 1.42 2.49
CA ALA A 127 10.19 0.69 1.75
C ALA A 127 8.83 0.83 2.45
N VAL A 128 7.83 1.23 1.69
CA VAL A 128 6.45 1.50 2.16
C VAL A 128 5.47 0.75 1.26
N GLU A 129 4.47 0.08 1.82
CA GLU A 129 3.38 -0.47 1.03
C GLU A 129 2.56 0.67 0.44
N THR A 130 2.43 0.67 -0.90
CA THR A 130 1.98 1.84 -1.66
C THR A 130 0.57 2.29 -1.30
N SER A 131 -0.35 1.34 -1.08
CA SER A 131 -1.77 1.68 -0.90
C SER A 131 -2.14 2.12 0.52
N THR A 132 -1.37 1.70 1.54
CA THR A 132 -1.68 2.00 2.94
C THR A 132 -0.66 2.93 3.60
N GLY A 133 0.52 3.08 3.00
CA GLY A 133 1.62 3.80 3.63
C GLY A 133 2.30 3.02 4.77
N THR A 134 1.99 1.73 4.94
CA THR A 134 2.61 0.91 5.99
C THR A 134 4.08 0.69 5.71
N ILE A 135 4.94 0.97 6.70
CA ILE A 135 6.38 0.77 6.57
C ILE A 135 6.68 -0.72 6.52
N VAL A 136 7.28 -1.16 5.42
CA VAL A 136 7.77 -2.52 5.19
C VAL A 136 9.19 -2.67 5.70
N TYR A 137 10.03 -1.67 5.39
CA TYR A 137 11.40 -1.58 5.88
C TYR A 137 11.80 -0.11 6.09
N PRO A 138 12.24 0.29 7.29
CA PRO A 138 12.53 1.70 7.59
C PRO A 138 13.83 2.21 6.95
N GLY A 139 14.71 1.31 6.53
CA GLY A 139 16.00 1.64 5.96
C GLY A 139 17.01 2.21 6.96
N GLU A 140 18.27 2.26 6.53
CA GLU A 140 19.37 2.88 7.25
C GLU A 140 19.88 4.11 6.47
N TYR A 141 20.47 5.07 7.19
CA TYR A 141 21.08 6.24 6.58
C TYR A 141 22.53 5.92 6.17
N PHE A 142 22.87 6.30 4.96
CA PHE A 142 24.19 6.07 4.38
C PHE A 142 24.75 7.36 3.81
N ALA A 143 25.92 7.80 4.31
CA ALA A 143 26.58 9.02 3.86
C ALA A 143 27.75 8.70 2.92
N SER A 144 27.88 9.50 1.86
CA SER A 144 29.01 9.44 0.94
C SER A 144 30.27 10.08 1.53
N PRO A 145 31.45 9.75 1.01
CA PRO A 145 32.60 10.65 1.15
C PRO A 145 32.36 11.98 0.41
N ASN A 146 33.32 12.92 0.54
CA ASN A 146 33.26 14.17 -0.21
C ASN A 146 33.69 13.96 -1.66
N PHE A 147 32.88 14.50 -2.61
CA PHE A 147 33.16 14.43 -4.05
C PHE A 147 33.33 15.81 -4.65
N PRO A 148 34.15 15.95 -5.73
CA PRO A 148 34.22 17.19 -6.49
C PRO A 148 32.90 17.60 -7.11
N PRO A 149 32.61 18.90 -7.33
CA PRO A 149 31.37 19.39 -7.93
C PRO A 149 31.05 18.85 -9.35
N SER A 150 32.09 18.41 -10.07
CA SER A 150 31.98 17.83 -11.42
C SER A 150 31.58 16.35 -11.42
N THR A 151 31.29 15.78 -10.26
CA THR A 151 31.01 14.34 -10.13
C THR A 151 29.64 14.00 -10.70
N ASN A 152 29.56 12.86 -11.39
CA ASN A 152 28.28 12.31 -11.85
C ASN A 152 27.52 11.71 -10.67
N PHE A 153 26.40 12.33 -10.29
CA PHE A 153 25.58 11.93 -9.14
C PHE A 153 25.00 10.53 -9.28
N GLN A 154 24.62 10.11 -10.49
CA GLN A 154 24.10 8.76 -10.73
C GLN A 154 25.18 7.70 -10.42
N THR A 155 26.36 7.87 -10.98
CA THR A 155 27.49 6.95 -10.74
C THR A 155 27.87 6.88 -9.27
N VAL A 156 27.90 8.04 -8.58
CA VAL A 156 28.22 8.08 -7.15
C VAL A 156 27.13 7.40 -6.33
N ALA A 157 25.85 7.61 -6.64
CA ALA A 157 24.76 6.95 -5.94
C ALA A 157 24.84 5.43 -6.11
N THR A 158 25.01 4.94 -7.35
CA THR A 158 25.20 3.51 -7.62
C THR A 158 26.40 2.95 -6.84
N ASN A 159 27.55 3.60 -6.90
CA ASN A 159 28.74 3.16 -6.19
C ASN A 159 28.57 3.17 -4.66
N LEU A 160 27.89 4.20 -4.11
CA LEU A 160 27.61 4.28 -2.67
C LEU A 160 26.74 3.11 -2.19
N LEU A 161 25.73 2.77 -2.97
CA LEU A 161 24.77 1.69 -2.65
C LEU A 161 25.38 0.31 -2.82
N THR A 162 26.36 0.16 -3.74
CA THR A 162 26.98 -1.13 -4.07
C THR A 162 28.32 -1.36 -3.36
N TYR A 163 28.83 -0.37 -2.64
CA TYR A 163 30.10 -0.49 -1.91
C TYR A 163 29.92 -1.15 -0.54
N ASP A 164 30.78 -2.13 -0.23
CA ASP A 164 30.84 -2.76 1.10
C ASP A 164 31.78 -1.95 2.01
N LYS A 165 31.24 -1.39 3.08
CA LYS A 165 31.98 -0.68 4.14
C LYS A 165 32.31 -1.58 5.35
N GLY A 166 32.34 -2.91 5.18
CA GLY A 166 32.57 -3.87 6.25
C GLY A 166 31.33 -4.22 7.09
N LYS A 167 30.15 -3.71 6.69
CA LYS A 167 28.84 -4.06 7.26
C LYS A 167 27.92 -4.76 6.24
N GLY A 168 28.47 -5.08 5.06
CA GLY A 168 27.73 -5.55 3.89
C GLY A 168 27.42 -4.42 2.91
N VAL A 169 26.98 -4.83 1.73
CA VAL A 169 26.57 -3.92 0.65
C VAL A 169 25.20 -3.33 0.97
N TYR A 170 25.10 -2.00 0.97
CA TYR A 170 23.87 -1.32 1.43
C TYR A 170 22.62 -1.74 0.68
N ILE A 171 22.69 -1.84 -0.66
CA ILE A 171 21.52 -2.23 -1.44
C ILE A 171 21.07 -3.67 -1.13
N ASP A 172 22.02 -4.58 -0.81
CA ASP A 172 21.67 -5.95 -0.45
C ASP A 172 20.98 -6.00 0.93
N ILE A 173 21.44 -5.19 1.87
CA ILE A 173 20.80 -5.02 3.20
C ILE A 173 19.38 -4.49 3.00
N PHE A 174 19.21 -3.46 2.16
CA PHE A 174 17.90 -2.89 1.87
C PHE A 174 16.97 -3.91 1.21
N MET A 175 17.43 -4.57 0.14
CA MET A 175 16.61 -5.55 -0.60
C MET A 175 16.19 -6.73 0.28
N ASN A 176 17.10 -7.25 1.10
CA ASN A 176 16.81 -8.35 2.03
C ASN A 176 15.84 -7.92 3.12
N GLY A 177 16.03 -6.74 3.71
CA GLY A 177 15.13 -6.21 4.73
C GLY A 177 13.73 -5.93 4.19
N MET A 178 13.65 -5.33 3.01
CA MET A 178 12.40 -5.07 2.30
C MET A 178 11.70 -6.39 1.96
N GLN A 179 12.41 -7.38 1.41
CA GLN A 179 11.84 -8.70 1.07
C GLN A 179 11.32 -9.42 2.31
N ALA A 180 12.05 -9.40 3.42
CA ALA A 180 11.61 -10.00 4.68
C ALA A 180 10.33 -9.31 5.21
N GLY A 181 10.28 -7.97 5.18
CA GLY A 181 9.10 -7.21 5.58
C GLY A 181 7.90 -7.45 4.67
N PHE A 182 8.13 -7.55 3.36
CA PHE A 182 7.09 -7.87 2.38
C PHE A 182 6.53 -9.28 2.59
N THR A 183 7.39 -10.28 2.77
CA THR A 183 6.98 -11.65 3.07
C THR A 183 6.11 -11.71 4.33
N LYS A 184 6.54 -11.04 5.40
CA LYS A 184 5.75 -10.92 6.62
C LYS A 184 4.38 -10.29 6.36
N MET A 185 4.30 -9.24 5.53
CA MET A 185 3.04 -8.59 5.18
C MET A 185 2.14 -9.49 4.33
N VAL A 186 2.70 -10.32 3.43
CA VAL A 186 1.94 -11.35 2.69
C VAL A 186 1.33 -12.37 3.66
N GLU A 187 2.10 -12.79 4.67
CA GLU A 187 1.65 -13.79 5.66
C GLU A 187 0.62 -13.22 6.65
N GLU A 188 0.84 -12.02 7.14
CA GLU A 188 0.01 -11.40 8.20
C GLU A 188 -1.15 -10.57 7.66
N GLY A 189 -1.13 -10.21 6.38
CA GLY A 189 -2.02 -9.22 5.79
C GLY A 189 -1.59 -7.78 6.08
N LYS A 190 -2.05 -6.84 5.26
CA LYS A 190 -1.82 -5.41 5.45
C LYS A 190 -2.95 -4.77 6.26
N PRO A 191 -2.64 -3.88 7.21
CA PRO A 191 -3.66 -3.19 7.99
C PRO A 191 -4.34 -2.10 7.15
N ILE A 192 -5.66 -2.01 7.25
CA ILE A 192 -6.45 -0.88 6.76
C ILE A 192 -7.34 -0.38 7.89
N SER A 193 -7.66 0.91 7.86
CA SER A 193 -8.68 1.49 8.73
C SER A 193 -10.01 1.50 7.99
N VAL A 194 -11.08 1.12 8.67
CA VAL A 194 -12.46 1.20 8.17
C VAL A 194 -13.27 2.02 9.14
N ILE A 195 -13.93 3.04 8.60
CA ILE A 195 -14.82 3.92 9.35
C ILE A 195 -16.19 3.87 8.68
N ILE A 196 -17.20 3.45 9.42
CA ILE A 196 -18.59 3.44 8.97
C ILE A 196 -19.30 4.52 9.76
N LEU A 197 -19.94 5.43 9.05
CA LEU A 197 -20.66 6.58 9.60
C LEU A 197 -22.13 6.51 9.24
N THR A 198 -22.96 6.71 10.25
CA THR A 198 -24.41 6.96 10.12
C THR A 198 -24.72 8.31 10.78
N ASP A 199 -25.86 8.88 10.52
CA ASP A 199 -26.40 10.03 11.21
C ASP A 199 -27.88 9.84 11.50
N ASP A 200 -28.52 10.81 12.15
CA ASP A 200 -29.93 10.70 12.54
C ASP A 200 -30.91 10.64 11.36
N ASN A 201 -30.45 10.95 10.15
CA ASN A 201 -31.20 10.85 8.90
C ASN A 201 -30.84 9.58 8.10
N SER A 202 -29.90 8.79 8.59
CA SER A 202 -29.50 7.56 7.90
C SER A 202 -30.61 6.51 7.90
N ALA A 203 -30.59 5.64 6.91
CA ALA A 203 -31.56 4.56 6.75
C ALA A 203 -31.57 3.58 7.94
N PHE A 204 -30.53 3.58 8.77
CA PHE A 204 -30.42 2.81 10.00
C PHE A 204 -29.31 3.37 10.89
N LEU A 205 -29.34 3.04 12.16
CA LEU A 205 -28.24 3.24 13.10
C LEU A 205 -27.47 1.93 13.31
N LEU A 206 -26.23 2.04 13.71
CA LEU A 206 -25.40 0.85 13.99
C LEU A 206 -25.87 0.05 15.21
N SER A 207 -26.67 0.69 16.08
CA SER A 207 -27.33 0.10 17.24
C SER A 207 -28.73 -0.46 16.96
N ASP A 208 -29.22 -0.38 15.72
CA ASP A 208 -30.50 -1.00 15.37
C ASP A 208 -30.42 -2.52 15.38
N ASP A 209 -31.52 -3.18 15.72
CA ASP A 209 -31.63 -4.63 15.70
C ASP A 209 -31.53 -5.16 14.27
N ALA A 210 -30.63 -6.10 14.05
CA ALA A 210 -30.40 -6.73 12.76
C ALA A 210 -31.23 -8.01 12.56
N ASP A 211 -31.70 -8.65 13.65
CA ASP A 211 -32.46 -9.87 13.63
C ASP A 211 -33.32 -10.03 14.89
N ASP A 212 -34.16 -11.10 14.93
CA ASP A 212 -35.06 -11.41 16.03
C ASP A 212 -34.33 -11.85 17.32
N ASP A 213 -33.03 -12.14 17.24
CA ASP A 213 -32.17 -12.48 18.38
C ASP A 213 -31.55 -11.23 19.02
N PHE A 214 -31.96 -10.03 18.63
CA PHE A 214 -31.46 -8.73 19.11
C PHE A 214 -29.96 -8.50 18.86
N ASN A 215 -29.39 -9.15 17.85
CA ASN A 215 -28.05 -8.78 17.39
C ASN A 215 -28.12 -7.42 16.70
N LEU A 216 -27.17 -6.54 16.99
CA LEU A 216 -27.11 -5.22 16.40
C LEU A 216 -26.56 -5.26 14.95
N ILE A 217 -26.83 -4.25 14.17
CA ILE A 217 -26.23 -4.08 12.84
C ILE A 217 -24.69 -4.08 12.96
N SER A 218 -24.11 -3.40 13.95
CA SER A 218 -22.68 -3.43 14.23
C SER A 218 -22.16 -4.85 14.49
N ASP A 219 -22.87 -5.69 15.21
CA ASP A 219 -22.47 -7.08 15.49
C ASP A 219 -22.42 -7.91 14.20
N LYS A 220 -23.42 -7.74 13.32
CA LYS A 220 -23.42 -8.41 12.01
C LYS A 220 -22.30 -7.93 11.08
N ILE A 221 -21.94 -6.66 11.18
CA ILE A 221 -20.78 -6.13 10.46
C ILE A 221 -19.51 -6.77 10.98
N ASP A 222 -19.35 -6.91 12.31
CA ASP A 222 -18.19 -7.55 12.94
C ASP A 222 -18.09 -9.04 12.53
N GLU A 223 -19.20 -9.78 12.52
CA GLU A 223 -19.26 -11.15 12.00
C GLU A 223 -18.82 -11.23 10.56
N TRP A 224 -19.30 -10.32 9.69
CA TRP A 224 -18.90 -10.26 8.30
C TRP A 224 -17.41 -9.95 8.16
N VAL A 225 -16.90 -8.97 8.92
CA VAL A 225 -15.48 -8.60 8.91
C VAL A 225 -14.62 -9.77 9.36
N SER A 226 -15.00 -10.45 10.45
CA SER A 226 -14.30 -11.65 10.94
C SER A 226 -14.18 -12.73 9.87
N ALA A 227 -15.24 -12.93 9.08
CA ALA A 227 -15.26 -13.92 8.00
C ALA A 227 -14.46 -13.51 6.74
N ASN A 228 -14.21 -12.20 6.53
CA ASN A 228 -13.61 -11.67 5.31
C ASN A 228 -12.24 -11.00 5.52
N ALA A 229 -11.85 -10.75 6.77
CA ALA A 229 -10.52 -10.29 7.12
C ALA A 229 -9.47 -11.37 6.87
N HIS A 230 -8.22 -10.97 6.59
CA HIS A 230 -7.12 -11.92 6.45
C HIS A 230 -6.92 -12.71 7.75
N LYS A 231 -7.09 -14.03 7.70
CA LYS A 231 -7.05 -14.92 8.87
C LYS A 231 -8.03 -14.53 9.99
N GLY A 232 -9.11 -13.81 9.66
CA GLY A 232 -10.07 -13.32 10.64
C GLY A 232 -9.54 -12.21 11.56
N VAL A 233 -8.41 -11.57 11.24
CA VAL A 233 -7.76 -10.60 12.14
C VAL A 233 -8.32 -9.19 11.90
N PHE A 234 -9.01 -8.68 12.90
CA PHE A 234 -9.47 -7.29 12.98
C PHE A 234 -9.54 -6.82 14.42
N ARG A 235 -9.69 -5.52 14.63
CA ARG A 235 -9.89 -4.92 15.94
C ARG A 235 -10.87 -3.75 15.81
N VAL A 236 -11.89 -3.72 16.65
CA VAL A 236 -12.77 -2.57 16.81
C VAL A 236 -12.06 -1.54 17.68
N GLU A 237 -11.89 -0.33 17.14
CA GLU A 237 -11.26 0.80 17.84
C GLU A 237 -12.29 1.63 18.58
N SER A 238 -13.47 1.80 17.98
CA SER A 238 -14.59 2.55 18.55
C SER A 238 -15.91 2.05 17.95
N SER A 239 -16.94 1.96 18.78
CA SER A 239 -18.30 1.65 18.36
C SER A 239 -19.28 2.55 19.12
N SER A 240 -20.22 3.15 18.37
CA SER A 240 -21.34 3.94 18.89
C SER A 240 -22.51 3.83 17.91
N ASP A 241 -23.65 4.42 18.23
CA ASP A 241 -24.83 4.40 17.37
C ASP A 241 -24.55 4.90 15.96
N ASN A 242 -23.65 5.90 15.84
CA ASN A 242 -23.41 6.61 14.59
C ASN A 242 -22.01 6.37 13.99
N ARG A 243 -21.16 5.60 14.67
CA ARG A 243 -19.78 5.39 14.21
C ARG A 243 -19.26 4.02 14.61
N LEU A 244 -18.75 3.28 13.63
CA LEU A 244 -17.97 2.07 13.85
C LEU A 244 -16.61 2.27 13.18
N GLU A 245 -15.55 2.15 13.97
CA GLU A 245 -14.17 2.27 13.51
C GLU A 245 -13.40 1.00 13.82
N MET A 246 -12.73 0.46 12.81
CA MET A 246 -12.02 -0.80 12.88
C MET A 246 -10.67 -0.72 12.18
N THR A 247 -9.68 -1.43 12.72
CA THR A 247 -8.48 -1.82 11.99
C THR A 247 -8.65 -3.26 11.52
N ILE A 248 -8.56 -3.50 10.21
CA ILE A 248 -8.77 -4.80 9.59
C ILE A 248 -7.50 -5.22 8.86
N LYS A 249 -7.07 -6.47 9.01
CA LYS A 249 -6.05 -7.06 8.17
C LYS A 249 -6.69 -7.57 6.88
N ILE A 250 -6.23 -7.09 5.72
CA ILE A 250 -6.64 -7.61 4.42
C ILE A 250 -5.46 -8.31 3.74
N PRO A 251 -5.69 -9.31 2.88
CA PRO A 251 -4.60 -9.98 2.18
C PRO A 251 -3.87 -8.98 1.28
N LEU A 252 -2.55 -9.14 1.15
CA LEU A 252 -1.77 -8.35 0.21
C LEU A 252 -2.00 -8.82 -1.23
N ARG A 253 -2.20 -10.13 -1.39
CA ARG A 253 -2.49 -10.79 -2.68
C ARG A 253 -3.72 -11.69 -2.56
N ASP A 254 -4.43 -11.88 -3.66
CA ASP A 254 -5.58 -12.79 -3.72
C ASP A 254 -5.14 -14.25 -3.99
N ALA A 255 -6.11 -15.15 -4.05
CA ALA A 255 -5.86 -16.58 -4.28
C ALA A 255 -5.17 -16.88 -5.63
N ASN A 256 -5.21 -15.96 -6.59
CA ASN A 256 -4.53 -16.06 -7.88
C ASN A 256 -3.16 -15.35 -7.87
N ASN A 257 -2.64 -15.01 -6.68
CA ASN A 257 -1.39 -14.28 -6.49
C ASN A 257 -1.37 -12.88 -7.13
N GLN A 258 -2.54 -12.28 -7.37
CA GLN A 258 -2.66 -10.92 -7.87
C GLN A 258 -2.76 -9.92 -6.72
N PRO A 259 -2.23 -8.69 -6.85
CA PRO A 259 -2.34 -7.66 -5.83
C PRO A 259 -3.80 -7.45 -5.40
N PHE A 260 -4.04 -7.48 -4.08
CA PHE A 260 -5.38 -7.26 -3.51
C PHE A 260 -5.51 -5.81 -3.05
N SER A 261 -6.30 -5.03 -3.79
CA SER A 261 -6.43 -3.59 -3.52
C SER A 261 -7.44 -3.30 -2.40
N THR A 262 -7.20 -2.20 -1.66
CA THR A 262 -8.14 -1.63 -0.69
C THR A 262 -9.53 -1.37 -1.32
N LYS A 263 -9.56 -0.92 -2.58
CA LYS A 263 -10.79 -0.72 -3.36
C LYS A 263 -11.57 -2.02 -3.59
N LYS A 264 -10.88 -3.16 -3.79
CA LYS A 264 -11.54 -4.47 -3.93
C LYS A 264 -12.19 -4.89 -2.60
N PHE A 265 -11.50 -4.65 -1.48
CA PHE A 265 -12.05 -4.90 -0.14
C PHE A 265 -13.25 -3.98 0.14
N GLU A 266 -13.15 -2.68 -0.13
CA GLU A 266 -14.25 -1.73 0.02
C GLU A 266 -15.52 -2.19 -0.70
N LYS A 267 -15.37 -2.58 -1.97
CA LYS A 267 -16.50 -3.07 -2.78
C LYS A 267 -17.17 -4.31 -2.16
N ASN A 268 -16.36 -5.22 -1.58
CA ASN A 268 -16.86 -6.41 -0.91
C ASN A 268 -17.57 -6.05 0.42
N LEU A 269 -16.94 -5.17 1.21
CA LEU A 269 -17.50 -4.67 2.49
C LEU A 269 -18.85 -3.99 2.25
N ARG A 270 -18.93 -3.06 1.31
CA ARG A 270 -20.18 -2.39 0.96
C ARG A 270 -21.28 -3.37 0.55
N ARG A 271 -20.95 -4.40 -0.24
CA ARG A 271 -21.89 -5.48 -0.59
C ARG A 271 -22.31 -6.32 0.61
N GLY A 272 -21.39 -6.56 1.55
CA GLY A 272 -21.64 -7.25 2.81
C GLY A 272 -22.65 -6.47 3.66
N ILE A 273 -22.40 -5.20 3.89
CA ILE A 273 -23.29 -4.31 4.65
C ILE A 273 -24.69 -4.24 4.00
N LEU A 274 -24.77 -4.07 2.66
CA LEU A 274 -26.06 -4.08 1.95
C LEU A 274 -26.85 -5.39 2.15
N LYS A 275 -26.16 -6.53 2.23
CA LYS A 275 -26.82 -7.81 2.52
C LYS A 275 -27.34 -7.88 3.96
N ILE A 276 -26.56 -7.38 4.92
CA ILE A 276 -26.96 -7.30 6.33
C ILE A 276 -28.22 -6.44 6.46
N CYS A 277 -28.18 -5.22 5.93
CA CYS A 277 -29.33 -4.31 5.96
C CYS A 277 -30.59 -4.91 5.29
N LYS A 278 -30.40 -5.59 4.16
CA LYS A 278 -31.52 -6.26 3.49
C LYS A 278 -32.09 -7.41 4.31
N ALA A 279 -31.26 -8.17 5.00
CA ALA A 279 -31.73 -9.25 5.89
C ALA A 279 -32.51 -8.68 7.09
N ALA A 280 -32.09 -7.54 7.61
CA ALA A 280 -32.77 -6.80 8.66
C ALA A 280 -34.03 -6.03 8.17
N SER A 281 -34.45 -6.24 6.92
CA SER A 281 -35.61 -5.53 6.30
C SER A 281 -35.43 -4.00 6.26
N LEU A 282 -34.20 -3.51 6.37
CA LEU A 282 -33.90 -2.08 6.30
C LEU A 282 -33.84 -1.62 4.83
N SER A 283 -34.50 -0.51 4.54
CA SER A 283 -34.56 0.07 3.18
C SER A 283 -33.26 0.83 2.86
N VAL A 284 -32.19 0.11 2.53
CA VAL A 284 -30.96 0.73 2.01
C VAL A 284 -31.02 0.73 0.50
N GLY A 285 -31.04 1.92 -0.08
CA GLY A 285 -31.08 2.09 -1.52
C GLY A 285 -29.89 1.44 -2.23
N SER A 286 -30.16 0.64 -3.25
CA SER A 286 -29.16 -0.05 -4.09
C SER A 286 -28.54 0.87 -5.13
N GLY A 287 -28.17 2.09 -4.78
CA GLY A 287 -27.33 2.96 -5.61
C GLY A 287 -27.89 3.51 -6.92
N ALA A 288 -29.11 3.18 -7.29
CA ALA A 288 -29.72 3.62 -8.55
C ALA A 288 -31.16 4.15 -8.38
N SER A 289 -31.64 4.33 -7.16
CA SER A 289 -32.97 4.90 -6.94
C SER A 289 -32.89 6.42 -7.02
N PRO A 290 -33.79 7.09 -7.75
CA PRO A 290 -33.86 8.56 -7.80
C PRO A 290 -34.08 9.21 -6.42
N ASN A 291 -34.47 8.44 -5.40
CA ASN A 291 -34.80 8.93 -4.05
C ASN A 291 -34.06 8.19 -2.93
N GLY A 292 -33.18 7.23 -3.22
CA GLY A 292 -32.38 6.54 -2.22
C GLY A 292 -30.90 6.88 -2.38
N GLY A 293 -30.30 7.49 -1.39
CA GLY A 293 -28.85 7.73 -1.36
C GLY A 293 -28.08 6.41 -1.47
N SER A 294 -26.94 6.40 -2.14
CA SER A 294 -26.01 5.29 -2.13
C SER A 294 -24.97 5.49 -1.03
N MET A 295 -24.50 4.39 -0.40
CA MET A 295 -23.31 4.45 0.44
C MET A 295 -22.20 5.18 -0.31
N GLN A 296 -21.65 6.23 0.29
CA GLN A 296 -20.60 7.03 -0.29
C GLN A 296 -19.24 6.51 0.21
N PRO A 297 -18.46 5.82 -0.63
CA PRO A 297 -17.12 5.41 -0.25
C PRO A 297 -16.13 6.55 -0.47
N ASN A 298 -15.29 6.79 0.53
CA ASN A 298 -14.08 7.58 0.40
C ASN A 298 -12.89 6.71 0.79
N ILE A 299 -11.90 6.59 -0.09
CA ILE A 299 -10.68 5.79 0.14
C ILE A 299 -9.49 6.72 0.07
N ASP A 300 -8.76 6.82 1.16
CA ASP A 300 -7.52 7.58 1.25
C ASP A 300 -6.48 6.79 2.05
N LYS A 301 -5.31 6.54 1.45
CA LYS A 301 -4.12 5.92 2.07
C LYS A 301 -4.41 4.80 3.08
N GLY A 302 -5.14 3.78 2.64
CA GLY A 302 -5.46 2.63 3.49
C GLY A 302 -6.61 2.84 4.47
N THR A 303 -7.30 3.98 4.39
CA THR A 303 -8.54 4.24 5.12
C THR A 303 -9.74 4.12 4.19
N ILE A 304 -10.73 3.34 4.55
CA ILE A 304 -12.03 3.27 3.91
C ILE A 304 -13.03 3.96 4.82
N MET A 305 -13.63 5.04 4.34
CA MET A 305 -14.75 5.68 5.02
C MET A 305 -16.03 5.41 4.22
N LEU A 306 -17.02 4.83 4.87
CA LEU A 306 -18.34 4.59 4.31
C LEU A 306 -19.35 5.45 5.05
N THR A 307 -19.99 6.37 4.34
CA THR A 307 -21.13 7.13 4.88
C THR A 307 -22.41 6.48 4.40
N MET A 308 -23.30 6.16 5.34
CA MET A 308 -24.60 5.56 5.03
C MET A 308 -25.51 6.60 4.34
N PRO A 309 -26.37 6.16 3.44
CA PRO A 309 -27.30 7.08 2.78
C PRO A 309 -28.38 7.56 3.73
N ASP A 310 -28.83 8.79 3.50
CA ASP A 310 -30.02 9.33 4.17
C ASP A 310 -31.25 8.48 3.82
N TYR A 311 -32.09 8.28 4.82
CA TYR A 311 -33.45 7.76 4.60
C TYR A 311 -34.26 8.88 3.94
N LYS A 312 -34.79 8.63 2.74
CA LYS A 312 -35.82 9.49 2.14
C LYS A 312 -37.07 8.67 1.99
N ASP A 313 -38.07 9.07 2.78
CA ASP A 313 -39.45 8.62 2.59
C ASP A 313 -39.97 8.88 1.17
#